data_b6b838bd7ce832abc97479fd467cc829
#
_entry.id   b6b838bd7ce832abc97479fd467cc829
#
_cell.length_a   1.000
_cell.length_b   1.000
_cell.length_c   1.000
_cell.angle_alpha   90.00
_cell.angle_beta   90.00
_cell.angle_gamma   90.00
#
_symmetry.space_group_name_H-M   'P 1'
#
loop_
_entity.id
_entity.type
_entity.pdbx_description
1 polymer ?
#
loop_
_entity_poly.entity_id
_entity_poly.type
_entity_poly.pdbx_seq_one_letter_code
_entity_poly.pdbx_strand_id
1 'polypeptide(L)'
;MTWAGKSLRSMHGWLLLGSMFFVSGVQGAQTAGAAQGEGDSPVSAEEASVSSGPADMPARAPSLSSQIWGDHTDVSLGVMLGTRPTYMGAKETQGGVEPFFSVSRGIFFFDPRGIGVQYGSDDGLMASLSIGADPGRSEKKSSAAGRPGSERLKGMGTIRSATTTNLTLSVPVTDWLALTGAAEFRVHGAQRGNTFHAGFDVAALDTDSDQITVGLKAHGGNQRYNALFFGVTPQQAQTSRFSAFEAKSGLHAYSLEAGWNHVLDRHWSITGGVEAMRMANRAAKSPIVEKRTGVSGFVGVNYQF
;
A
#
# COMPACT_ATOMS: atom_id res chain seq x y z
N MET A 1 19.34 34.10 -5.45
CA MET A 1 18.62 33.39 -4.38
C MET A 1 18.70 31.91 -4.69
N THR A 2 19.63 31.25 -4.06
CA THR A 2 20.06 29.88 -4.29
C THR A 2 19.18 28.95 -3.45
N TRP A 3 18.33 28.19 -4.11
CA TRP A 3 17.66 27.04 -3.52
C TRP A 3 18.53 25.80 -3.76
N ALA A 4 19.48 25.58 -2.89
CA ALA A 4 20.25 24.34 -2.87
C ALA A 4 20.11 23.68 -1.49
N GLY A 5 19.63 22.44 -1.45
CA GLY A 5 19.78 21.54 -0.32
C GLY A 5 18.55 21.28 0.53
N LYS A 6 17.44 20.81 -0.03
CA LYS A 6 16.50 19.96 0.73
C LYS A 6 16.71 18.53 0.26
N SER A 7 17.18 17.72 1.18
CA SER A 7 17.58 16.33 0.95
C SER A 7 16.40 15.50 0.45
N LEU A 8 16.65 14.69 -0.58
CA LEU A 8 15.79 13.64 -1.14
C LEU A 8 15.27 12.59 -0.14
N ARG A 9 15.43 12.81 1.16
CA ARG A 9 15.05 11.84 2.21
C ARG A 9 13.54 11.68 2.45
N SER A 10 12.71 12.61 1.98
CA SER A 10 11.27 12.58 2.24
C SER A 10 10.45 11.71 1.26
N MET A 11 10.99 11.37 0.09
CA MET A 11 10.22 10.66 -0.95
C MET A 11 9.96 9.18 -0.67
N HIS A 12 10.69 8.54 0.24
CA HIS A 12 10.52 7.11 0.53
C HIS A 12 9.20 6.76 1.26
N GLY A 13 8.57 7.72 1.93
CA GLY A 13 7.28 7.53 2.60
C GLY A 13 6.03 7.56 1.70
N TRP A 14 6.16 8.04 0.48
CA TRP A 14 5.03 8.38 -0.40
C TRP A 14 4.30 7.19 -1.01
N LEU A 15 5.01 6.12 -1.23
CA LEU A 15 4.49 4.96 -1.97
C LEU A 15 3.55 4.08 -1.20
N LEU A 16 3.62 4.13 0.11
CA LEU A 16 2.93 3.18 0.95
C LEU A 16 1.47 3.55 1.23
N LEU A 17 1.11 4.83 1.10
CA LEU A 17 -0.26 5.28 1.38
C LEU A 17 -1.24 5.03 0.24
N GLY A 18 -0.78 5.07 -1.01
CA GLY A 18 -1.66 5.01 -2.18
C GLY A 18 -2.16 3.63 -2.60
N SER A 19 -1.64 2.52 -2.06
CA SER A 19 -2.04 1.16 -2.44
C SER A 19 -2.77 0.39 -1.33
N MET A 20 -3.13 1.07 -0.25
CA MET A 20 -3.63 0.43 0.98
C MET A 20 -4.99 -0.24 0.91
N PHE A 21 -5.82 0.09 -0.06
CA PHE A 21 -7.25 -0.24 0.04
C PHE A 21 -7.68 -1.52 -0.67
N PHE A 22 -6.86 -2.15 -1.49
CA PHE A 22 -7.29 -3.28 -2.32
C PHE A 22 -6.68 -4.63 -1.99
N VAL A 23 -5.56 -4.67 -1.32
CA VAL A 23 -5.04 -5.93 -0.78
C VAL A 23 -5.47 -5.99 0.67
N SER A 24 -6.19 -7.02 1.03
CA SER A 24 -6.60 -7.31 2.40
C SER A 24 -5.36 -7.57 3.27
N GLY A 25 -4.66 -6.51 3.57
CA GLY A 25 -3.46 -6.51 4.36
C GLY A 25 -3.06 -5.07 4.60
N VAL A 26 -2.94 -4.70 5.82
CA VAL A 26 -2.57 -3.39 6.31
C VAL A 26 -1.16 -3.04 5.83
N GLN A 27 -0.96 -1.86 5.29
CA GLN A 27 0.36 -1.32 4.92
C GLN A 27 0.73 -0.18 5.86
N GLY A 28 1.95 -0.16 6.31
CA GLY A 28 2.47 0.90 7.16
C GLY A 28 3.48 1.79 6.45
N ALA A 29 3.52 3.02 6.90
CA ALA A 29 4.49 4.00 6.45
C ALA A 29 5.86 3.70 7.03
N GLN A 30 6.88 3.64 6.20
CA GLN A 30 8.26 3.68 6.65
C GLN A 30 8.69 5.13 6.81
N THR A 31 8.93 5.56 8.03
CA THR A 31 9.64 6.80 8.30
C THR A 31 11.12 6.47 8.44
N ALA A 32 11.94 6.86 7.48
CA ALA A 32 13.38 6.76 7.59
C ALA A 32 13.89 7.82 8.58
N GLY A 33 14.06 7.43 9.83
CA GLY A 33 14.69 8.24 10.88
C GLY A 33 16.19 8.01 10.90
N ALA A 34 16.97 8.85 10.25
CA ALA A 34 18.41 8.94 10.49
C ALA A 34 18.68 10.04 11.51
N ALA A 35 18.81 9.70 12.78
CA ALA A 35 19.35 10.57 13.80
C ALA A 35 20.84 10.32 13.94
N GLN A 36 21.67 11.25 13.51
CA GLN A 36 23.05 11.35 13.97
C GLN A 36 23.05 11.95 15.39
N GLY A 37 23.47 11.16 16.38
CA GLY A 37 23.73 11.63 17.72
C GLY A 37 25.01 12.44 17.75
N GLU A 38 24.90 13.70 18.05
CA GLU A 38 26.00 14.57 18.42
C GLU A 38 26.25 14.39 19.92
N GLY A 39 27.33 13.68 20.24
CA GLY A 39 27.84 13.57 21.61
C GLY A 39 28.75 14.74 21.93
N ASP A 40 28.32 15.51 22.89
CA ASP A 40 29.09 16.58 23.51
C ASP A 40 30.22 15.98 24.36
N SER A 41 31.44 16.46 24.17
CA SER A 41 32.57 16.19 25.05
C SER A 41 33.51 17.39 25.11
N PRO A 42 34.08 17.71 26.30
CA PRO A 42 34.64 19.01 26.59
C PRO A 42 36.06 19.19 26.10
N VAL A 43 36.35 20.44 25.88
CA VAL A 43 37.61 21.08 25.53
C VAL A 43 38.76 20.66 26.45
N SER A 44 39.90 20.27 25.85
CA SER A 44 41.23 20.49 26.41
C SER A 44 42.17 20.91 25.29
N ALA A 45 42.82 22.03 25.50
CA ALA A 45 43.82 22.62 24.63
C ALA A 45 45.12 21.79 24.68
N GLU A 46 45.81 21.77 23.57
CA GLU A 46 47.24 22.10 23.40
C GLU A 46 47.99 21.26 22.38
N GLU A 47 48.77 21.98 21.65
CA GLU A 47 49.92 21.64 20.80
C GLU A 47 49.69 21.30 19.30
N ALA A 48 50.14 22.30 18.54
CA ALA A 48 50.35 22.23 17.11
C ALA A 48 51.47 21.24 16.74
N SER A 49 51.10 20.21 16.01
CA SER A 49 51.99 19.47 15.13
C SER A 49 51.42 19.41 13.73
N VAL A 50 52.08 20.04 12.79
CA VAL A 50 51.77 19.95 11.36
C VAL A 50 52.02 18.51 10.92
N SER A 51 50.97 17.72 10.82
CA SER A 51 51.00 16.43 10.14
C SER A 51 50.18 16.58 8.87
N SER A 52 50.83 16.41 7.72
CA SER A 52 50.19 16.24 6.41
C SER A 52 49.23 15.05 6.48
N GLY A 53 47.95 15.33 6.69
CA GLY A 53 46.86 14.36 6.64
C GLY A 53 46.75 13.75 5.24
N PRO A 54 46.38 12.48 5.15
CA PRO A 54 46.12 11.83 3.87
C PRO A 54 44.99 12.56 3.15
N ALA A 55 45.21 12.79 1.84
CA ALA A 55 44.26 13.42 0.94
C ALA A 55 42.88 12.80 1.13
N ASP A 56 41.88 13.68 1.18
CA ASP A 56 40.45 13.37 1.23
C ASP A 56 40.13 12.34 0.14
N MET A 57 40.09 11.07 0.50
CA MET A 57 39.65 10.03 -0.41
C MET A 57 38.14 10.20 -0.57
N PRO A 58 37.67 10.35 -1.81
CA PRO A 58 36.22 10.44 -2.03
C PRO A 58 35.53 9.25 -1.36
N ALA A 59 34.45 9.50 -0.62
CA ALA A 59 33.67 8.48 0.06
C ALA A 59 33.39 7.34 -0.92
N ARG A 60 33.86 6.14 -0.56
CA ARG A 60 33.73 4.96 -1.41
C ARG A 60 32.24 4.71 -1.64
N ALA A 61 31.82 4.65 -2.91
CA ALA A 61 30.45 4.31 -3.25
C ALA A 61 30.02 3.02 -2.52
N PRO A 62 28.80 2.96 -1.98
CA PRO A 62 28.35 1.79 -1.24
C PRO A 62 28.49 0.53 -2.10
N SER A 63 28.97 -0.54 -1.51
CA SER A 63 29.13 -1.82 -2.21
C SER A 63 27.76 -2.37 -2.63
N LEU A 64 27.68 -3.11 -3.73
CA LEU A 64 26.43 -3.78 -4.13
C LEU A 64 25.85 -4.64 -3.00
N SER A 65 26.70 -5.23 -2.18
CA SER A 65 26.27 -6.03 -1.04
C SER A 65 25.59 -5.17 0.04
N SER A 66 26.08 -3.97 0.36
CA SER A 66 25.43 -3.09 1.33
C SER A 66 24.12 -2.50 0.79
N GLN A 67 24.02 -2.28 -0.51
CA GLN A 67 22.75 -1.87 -1.14
C GLN A 67 21.69 -2.97 -1.07
N ILE A 68 22.09 -4.24 -1.25
CA ILE A 68 21.15 -5.37 -1.24
C ILE A 68 20.75 -5.75 0.19
N TRP A 69 21.73 -5.89 1.10
CA TRP A 69 21.47 -6.42 2.44
C TRP A 69 21.17 -5.34 3.49
N GLY A 70 21.51 -4.07 3.21
CA GLY A 70 21.36 -2.97 4.16
C GLY A 70 22.22 -3.12 5.41
N ASP A 71 22.47 -2.03 6.09
CA ASP A 71 23.29 -2.00 7.30
C ASP A 71 22.45 -2.11 8.59
N HIS A 72 21.16 -1.77 8.50
CA HIS A 72 20.21 -1.81 9.62
C HIS A 72 18.89 -2.47 9.21
N THR A 73 18.11 -2.86 10.21
CA THR A 73 16.78 -3.43 10.05
C THR A 73 15.77 -2.47 10.64
N ASP A 74 14.79 -2.06 9.84
CA ASP A 74 13.68 -1.24 10.29
C ASP A 74 12.52 -2.15 10.69
N VAL A 75 11.98 -1.94 11.89
CA VAL A 75 10.84 -2.69 12.43
C VAL A 75 9.77 -1.70 12.86
N SER A 76 8.55 -1.90 12.41
CA SER A 76 7.40 -1.12 12.85
C SER A 76 6.26 -2.04 13.26
N LEU A 77 5.61 -1.69 14.37
CA LEU A 77 4.41 -2.34 14.87
C LEU A 77 3.33 -1.31 15.13
N GLY A 78 2.08 -1.68 14.92
CA GLY A 78 0.97 -0.75 15.14
C GLY A 78 -0.38 -1.43 15.23
N VAL A 79 -1.39 -0.61 15.46
CA VAL A 79 -2.80 -1.03 15.48
C VAL A 79 -3.60 -0.01 14.68
N MET A 80 -4.50 -0.51 13.84
CA MET A 80 -5.37 0.30 13.02
C MET A 80 -6.83 -0.03 13.28
N LEU A 81 -7.65 1.02 13.28
CA LEU A 81 -9.10 0.97 13.30
C LEU A 81 -9.59 1.38 11.92
N GLY A 82 -10.40 0.55 11.28
CA GLY A 82 -10.86 0.83 9.93
C GLY A 82 -12.32 0.45 9.69
N THR A 83 -12.87 1.02 8.62
CA THR A 83 -14.18 0.67 8.09
C THR A 83 -14.13 0.56 6.58
N ARG A 84 -14.83 -0.44 6.03
CA ARG A 84 -14.90 -0.68 4.58
C ARG A 84 -16.22 -1.33 4.17
N PRO A 85 -16.65 -1.24 2.91
CA PRO A 85 -17.74 -2.06 2.41
C PRO A 85 -17.45 -3.55 2.59
N THR A 86 -18.45 -4.36 2.89
CA THR A 86 -18.32 -5.81 3.09
C THR A 86 -17.87 -6.55 1.82
N TYR A 87 -18.06 -5.96 0.66
CA TYR A 87 -17.49 -6.34 -0.64
C TYR A 87 -17.60 -5.15 -1.62
N MET A 88 -16.89 -5.20 -2.74
CA MET A 88 -16.93 -4.14 -3.76
C MET A 88 -18.36 -3.95 -4.30
N GLY A 89 -18.94 -2.76 -4.06
CA GLY A 89 -20.31 -2.42 -4.43
C GLY A 89 -21.37 -2.79 -3.39
N ALA A 90 -20.97 -3.22 -2.18
CA ALA A 90 -21.89 -3.42 -1.07
C ALA A 90 -22.43 -2.09 -0.54
N LYS A 91 -23.67 -2.12 -0.03
CA LYS A 91 -24.24 -1.04 0.78
C LYS A 91 -23.80 -1.16 2.24
N GLU A 92 -23.68 -2.40 2.71
CA GLU A 92 -23.27 -2.73 4.08
C GLU A 92 -21.77 -2.47 4.26
N THR A 93 -21.42 -1.89 5.39
CA THR A 93 -20.02 -1.64 5.81
C THR A 93 -19.67 -2.51 7.01
N GLN A 94 -18.40 -2.83 7.18
CA GLN A 94 -17.86 -3.51 8.34
C GLN A 94 -16.69 -2.68 8.90
N GLY A 95 -16.61 -2.60 10.22
CA GLY A 95 -15.46 -2.05 10.93
C GLY A 95 -14.62 -3.16 11.55
N GLY A 96 -13.37 -2.86 11.84
CA GLY A 96 -12.45 -3.79 12.50
C GLY A 96 -11.25 -3.09 13.10
N VAL A 97 -10.57 -3.84 13.96
CA VAL A 97 -9.24 -3.52 14.48
C VAL A 97 -8.28 -4.49 13.83
N GLU A 98 -7.22 -3.97 13.22
CA GLU A 98 -6.23 -4.79 12.53
C GLU A 98 -4.83 -4.46 13.08
N PRO A 99 -4.03 -5.48 13.47
CA PRO A 99 -2.63 -5.26 13.81
C PRO A 99 -1.87 -4.92 12.53
N PHE A 100 -0.92 -4.02 12.67
CA PHE A 100 0.01 -3.65 11.63
C PHE A 100 1.43 -4.07 12.03
N PHE A 101 2.20 -4.56 11.09
CA PHE A 101 3.62 -4.82 11.25
C PHE A 101 4.36 -4.56 9.94
N SER A 102 5.61 -4.14 10.03
CA SER A 102 6.52 -4.04 8.90
C SER A 102 7.94 -4.32 9.37
N VAL A 103 8.66 -5.11 8.60
CA VAL A 103 10.09 -5.37 8.77
C VAL A 103 10.76 -5.17 7.43
N SER A 104 11.81 -4.35 7.38
CA SER A 104 12.61 -4.20 6.17
C SER A 104 14.11 -4.17 6.46
N ARG A 105 14.88 -4.70 5.52
CA ARG A 105 16.33 -4.66 5.55
C ARG A 105 16.88 -4.67 4.11
N GLY A 106 17.62 -3.63 3.76
CA GLY A 106 18.08 -3.43 2.40
C GLY A 106 16.92 -3.42 1.41
N ILE A 107 16.96 -4.30 0.41
CA ILE A 107 15.85 -4.44 -0.55
C ILE A 107 14.72 -5.33 -0.06
N PHE A 108 14.89 -6.10 1.00
CA PHE A 108 13.90 -7.08 1.48
C PHE A 108 12.89 -6.44 2.41
N PHE A 109 11.64 -6.83 2.29
CA PHE A 109 10.59 -6.44 3.23
C PHE A 109 9.63 -7.59 3.55
N PHE A 110 9.00 -7.49 4.72
CA PHE A 110 7.88 -8.31 5.16
C PHE A 110 6.85 -7.41 5.83
N ASP A 111 5.69 -7.28 5.23
CA ASP A 111 4.58 -6.46 5.70
C ASP A 111 3.25 -7.11 5.29
N PRO A 112 2.08 -6.48 5.53
CA PRO A 112 0.79 -7.03 5.14
C PRO A 112 0.60 -7.31 3.63
N ARG A 113 1.42 -6.75 2.75
CA ARG A 113 1.44 -7.12 1.31
C ARG A 113 2.05 -8.50 1.08
N GLY A 114 2.81 -9.00 2.05
CA GLY A 114 3.55 -10.25 1.98
C GLY A 114 5.05 -10.08 2.17
N ILE A 115 5.82 -11.03 1.64
CA ILE A 115 7.29 -11.00 1.61
C ILE A 115 7.72 -10.57 0.22
N GLY A 116 8.67 -9.66 0.14
CA GLY A 116 9.10 -9.15 -1.15
C GLY A 116 10.43 -8.43 -1.16
N VAL A 117 10.70 -7.87 -2.32
CA VAL A 117 11.83 -6.99 -2.57
C VAL A 117 11.33 -5.66 -3.09
N GLN A 118 12.01 -4.60 -2.71
CA GLN A 118 11.73 -3.24 -3.15
C GLN A 118 13.02 -2.55 -3.58
N TYR A 119 12.87 -1.67 -4.54
CA TYR A 119 13.93 -0.84 -5.05
C TYR A 119 13.48 0.61 -5.06
N GLY A 120 14.33 1.49 -4.59
CA GLY A 120 14.16 2.94 -4.69
C GLY A 120 15.42 3.56 -5.28
N SER A 121 15.26 4.42 -6.28
CA SER A 121 16.36 5.21 -6.83
C SER A 121 16.44 6.59 -6.19
N ASP A 122 17.58 7.23 -6.32
CA ASP A 122 17.80 8.62 -5.84
C ASP A 122 16.85 9.62 -6.51
N ASP A 123 16.41 9.35 -7.74
CA ASP A 123 15.44 10.16 -8.48
C ASP A 123 13.99 9.89 -8.04
N GLY A 124 13.77 9.06 -7.00
CA GLY A 124 12.46 8.76 -6.44
C GLY A 124 11.64 7.71 -7.21
N LEU A 125 12.21 7.03 -8.22
CA LEU A 125 11.60 5.84 -8.79
C LEU A 125 11.53 4.75 -7.73
N MET A 126 10.36 4.14 -7.59
CA MET A 126 10.17 3.00 -6.67
C MET A 126 9.50 1.84 -7.41
N ALA A 127 10.00 0.65 -7.13
CA ALA A 127 9.42 -0.59 -7.61
C ALA A 127 9.41 -1.63 -6.49
N SER A 128 8.38 -2.46 -6.42
CA SER A 128 8.36 -3.59 -5.51
C SER A 128 7.74 -4.82 -6.14
N LEU A 129 8.21 -5.97 -5.70
CA LEU A 129 7.67 -7.28 -6.06
C LEU A 129 7.50 -8.08 -4.79
N SER A 130 6.29 -8.59 -4.53
CA SER A 130 6.01 -9.39 -3.34
C SER A 130 5.16 -10.62 -3.66
N ILE A 131 5.25 -11.60 -2.78
CA ILE A 131 4.34 -12.75 -2.72
C ILE A 131 3.48 -12.55 -1.49
N GLY A 132 2.17 -12.46 -1.70
CA GLY A 132 1.17 -12.24 -0.66
C GLY A 132 -0.02 -13.16 -0.79
N ALA A 133 -1.08 -12.84 -0.07
CA ALA A 133 -2.31 -13.60 -0.08
C ALA A 133 -3.52 -12.68 -0.24
N ASP A 134 -4.40 -13.00 -1.18
CA ASP A 134 -5.74 -12.44 -1.23
C ASP A 134 -6.70 -13.33 -0.44
N PRO A 135 -7.44 -12.81 0.54
CA PRO A 135 -8.36 -13.61 1.37
C PRO A 135 -9.60 -14.09 0.61
N GLY A 136 -9.89 -13.54 -0.57
CA GLY A 136 -11.10 -13.82 -1.33
C GLY A 136 -12.34 -13.11 -0.78
N ARG A 137 -13.54 -13.73 -0.94
CA ARG A 137 -14.83 -13.16 -0.53
C ARG A 137 -15.75 -14.26 -0.01
N SER A 138 -16.39 -14.04 1.15
CA SER A 138 -17.34 -14.98 1.74
C SER A 138 -18.79 -14.65 1.34
N GLU A 139 -19.61 -15.66 1.18
CA GLU A 139 -21.08 -15.52 1.08
C GLU A 139 -21.76 -15.44 2.45
N LYS A 140 -20.98 -15.48 3.55
CA LYS A 140 -21.43 -15.29 4.92
C LYS A 140 -20.88 -13.98 5.46
N LYS A 141 -21.53 -13.41 6.46
CA LYS A 141 -21.01 -12.26 7.17
C LYS A 141 -19.63 -12.60 7.71
N SER A 142 -18.65 -11.77 7.43
CA SER A 142 -17.31 -11.94 7.97
C SER A 142 -17.32 -11.63 9.47
N SER A 143 -16.73 -12.51 10.24
CA SER A 143 -16.34 -12.23 11.62
C SER A 143 -14.83 -11.99 11.62
N ALA A 144 -14.39 -10.86 12.09
CA ALA A 144 -12.99 -10.52 12.32
C ALA A 144 -12.07 -10.45 11.08
N ALA A 145 -10.88 -9.96 11.33
CA ALA A 145 -9.80 -9.68 10.41
C ALA A 145 -9.67 -10.69 9.23
N GLY A 146 -9.81 -10.23 8.03
CA GLY A 146 -9.27 -10.93 6.89
C GLY A 146 -10.19 -11.10 5.69
N ARG A 147 -11.27 -11.85 5.75
CA ARG A 147 -12.09 -12.15 4.57
C ARG A 147 -13.34 -11.27 4.50
N PRO A 148 -13.46 -10.39 3.49
CA PRO A 148 -14.71 -9.64 3.27
C PRO A 148 -15.85 -10.59 2.93
N GLY A 149 -17.07 -10.27 3.35
CA GLY A 149 -18.24 -11.12 3.07
C GLY A 149 -19.55 -10.55 3.59
N SER A 150 -20.64 -11.00 2.99
CA SER A 150 -22.00 -10.59 3.37
C SER A 150 -22.98 -11.73 3.11
N GLU A 151 -23.98 -11.89 4.00
CA GLU A 151 -25.09 -12.84 3.79
C GLU A 151 -25.94 -12.50 2.56
N ARG A 152 -25.83 -11.27 2.07
CA ARG A 152 -26.47 -10.90 0.81
C ARG A 152 -25.97 -11.73 -0.36
N LEU A 153 -24.71 -12.21 -0.29
CA LEU A 153 -24.09 -13.05 -1.31
C LEU A 153 -24.44 -14.55 -1.17
N LYS A 154 -25.38 -14.90 -0.28
CA LYS A 154 -25.80 -16.29 -0.07
C LYS A 154 -26.24 -16.94 -1.40
N GLY A 155 -25.69 -18.11 -1.67
CA GLY A 155 -25.91 -18.85 -2.92
C GLY A 155 -24.95 -18.48 -4.05
N MET A 156 -24.10 -17.47 -3.87
CA MET A 156 -23.04 -17.13 -4.82
C MET A 156 -21.77 -17.97 -4.66
N GLY A 157 -21.65 -18.66 -3.52
CA GLY A 157 -20.45 -19.39 -3.15
C GLY A 157 -19.33 -18.48 -2.61
N THR A 158 -18.43 -19.11 -1.87
CA THR A 158 -17.26 -18.42 -1.28
C THR A 158 -16.08 -18.45 -2.25
N ILE A 159 -15.52 -17.30 -2.54
CA ILE A 159 -14.23 -17.15 -3.22
C ILE A 159 -13.14 -17.43 -2.18
N ARG A 160 -12.41 -18.53 -2.34
CA ARG A 160 -11.35 -18.92 -1.42
C ARG A 160 -10.13 -18.00 -1.56
N SER A 161 -9.26 -18.02 -0.55
CA SER A 161 -7.98 -17.33 -0.60
C SER A 161 -7.09 -17.87 -1.72
N ALA A 162 -6.22 -17.00 -2.22
CA ALA A 162 -5.23 -17.34 -3.22
C ALA A 162 -3.89 -16.69 -2.88
N THR A 163 -2.79 -17.36 -3.21
CA THR A 163 -1.46 -16.75 -3.19
C THR A 163 -1.31 -15.90 -4.45
N THR A 164 -0.85 -14.68 -4.26
CA THR A 164 -0.67 -13.71 -5.34
C THR A 164 0.74 -13.16 -5.36
N THR A 165 1.17 -12.74 -6.54
CA THR A 165 2.37 -11.92 -6.72
C THR A 165 1.91 -10.50 -7.04
N ASN A 166 2.43 -9.53 -6.30
CA ASN A 166 2.10 -8.13 -6.46
C ASN A 166 3.33 -7.39 -7.00
N LEU A 167 3.13 -6.70 -8.10
CA LEU A 167 4.11 -5.78 -8.70
C LEU A 167 3.59 -4.37 -8.51
N THR A 168 4.40 -3.48 -7.94
CA THR A 168 4.06 -2.06 -7.78
C THR A 168 5.16 -1.21 -8.41
N LEU A 169 4.77 -0.13 -9.05
CA LEU A 169 5.67 0.85 -9.64
C LEU A 169 5.15 2.26 -9.33
N SER A 170 6.06 3.15 -8.95
CA SER A 170 5.81 4.59 -8.87
C SER A 170 6.94 5.34 -9.51
N VAL A 171 6.58 6.24 -10.41
CA VAL A 171 7.50 7.05 -11.20
C VAL A 171 7.23 8.52 -10.87
N PRO A 172 8.15 9.22 -10.22
CA PRO A 172 8.00 10.66 -9.99
C PRO A 172 8.03 11.39 -11.33
N VAL A 173 7.12 12.33 -11.50
CA VAL A 173 7.05 13.24 -12.65
C VAL A 173 7.54 14.62 -12.25
N THR A 174 7.23 15.02 -11.03
CA THR A 174 7.69 16.24 -10.35
C THR A 174 7.90 15.93 -8.87
N ASP A 175 8.37 16.91 -8.10
CA ASP A 175 8.54 16.78 -6.64
C ASP A 175 7.21 16.52 -5.89
N TRP A 176 6.08 16.82 -6.50
CA TRP A 176 4.75 16.69 -5.89
C TRP A 176 3.81 15.73 -6.63
N LEU A 177 4.21 15.17 -7.79
CA LEU A 177 3.38 14.31 -8.62
C LEU A 177 4.13 13.03 -9.01
N ALA A 178 3.54 11.88 -8.74
CA ALA A 178 4.02 10.58 -9.20
C ALA A 178 2.95 9.83 -9.99
N LEU A 179 3.36 9.13 -11.04
CA LEU A 179 2.53 8.12 -11.72
C LEU A 179 2.69 6.80 -11.00
N THR A 180 1.58 6.16 -10.69
CA THR A 180 1.57 4.90 -9.94
C THR A 180 0.84 3.81 -10.70
N GLY A 181 1.30 2.58 -10.53
CA GLY A 181 0.65 1.41 -11.08
C GLY A 181 0.95 0.17 -10.26
N ALA A 182 -0.01 -0.75 -10.20
CA ALA A 182 0.21 -2.07 -9.64
C ALA A 182 -0.57 -3.13 -10.40
N ALA A 183 -0.03 -4.35 -10.34
CA ALA A 183 -0.66 -5.53 -10.89
C ALA A 183 -0.55 -6.68 -9.90
N GLU A 184 -1.66 -7.38 -9.72
CA GLU A 184 -1.74 -8.57 -8.91
C GLU A 184 -2.01 -9.79 -9.78
N PHE A 185 -1.11 -10.75 -9.70
CA PHE A 185 -1.17 -12.01 -10.44
C PHE A 185 -1.41 -13.17 -9.48
N ARG A 186 -2.38 -14.03 -9.80
CA ARG A 186 -2.56 -15.25 -9.04
C ARG A 186 -1.46 -16.27 -9.36
N VAL A 187 -0.82 -16.78 -8.32
CA VAL A 187 0.19 -17.84 -8.42
C VAL A 187 -0.42 -19.19 -8.07
N HIS A 188 -1.12 -19.28 -6.92
CA HIS A 188 -1.65 -20.54 -6.42
C HIS A 188 -3.01 -20.35 -5.74
N GLY A 189 -3.76 -21.44 -5.56
CA GLY A 189 -5.04 -21.43 -4.84
C GLY A 189 -6.25 -21.23 -5.75
N ALA A 190 -7.28 -20.55 -5.25
CA ALA A 190 -8.55 -20.36 -5.96
C ALA A 190 -8.36 -19.76 -7.36
N GLN A 191 -9.14 -20.24 -8.30
CA GLN A 191 -9.09 -19.76 -9.69
C GLN A 191 -9.72 -18.37 -9.79
N ARG A 192 -8.94 -17.34 -9.44
CA ARG A 192 -9.26 -15.94 -9.71
C ARG A 192 -8.37 -15.41 -10.83
N GLY A 193 -8.83 -14.39 -11.51
CA GLY A 193 -8.03 -13.73 -12.52
C GLY A 193 -7.01 -12.77 -11.91
N ASN A 194 -6.47 -11.92 -12.74
CA ASN A 194 -5.51 -10.87 -12.40
C ASN A 194 -6.21 -9.52 -12.35
N THR A 195 -5.76 -8.66 -11.46
CA THR A 195 -6.22 -7.28 -11.34
C THR A 195 -5.05 -6.31 -11.46
N PHE A 196 -5.34 -5.09 -11.84
CA PHE A 196 -4.36 -4.03 -11.98
C PHE A 196 -5.00 -2.68 -11.68
N HIS A 197 -4.20 -1.73 -11.29
CA HIS A 197 -4.60 -0.32 -11.27
C HIS A 197 -3.47 0.57 -11.77
N ALA A 198 -3.85 1.73 -12.26
CA ALA A 198 -2.92 2.78 -12.63
C ALA A 198 -3.56 4.13 -12.32
N GLY A 199 -2.72 5.10 -12.00
CA GLY A 199 -3.18 6.43 -11.63
C GLY A 199 -2.03 7.36 -11.31
N PHE A 200 -2.30 8.35 -10.49
CA PHE A 200 -1.31 9.28 -10.01
C PHE A 200 -1.58 9.63 -8.55
N ASP A 201 -0.51 9.96 -7.85
CA ASP A 201 -0.51 10.44 -6.48
C ASP A 201 0.13 11.84 -6.42
N VAL A 202 -0.50 12.72 -5.66
CA VAL A 202 -0.11 14.13 -5.45
C VAL A 202 0.27 14.31 -3.99
N ALA A 203 1.44 14.84 -3.72
CA ALA A 203 1.81 15.36 -2.42
C ALA A 203 1.11 16.69 -2.17
N ALA A 204 0.04 16.66 -1.44
CA ALA A 204 -0.72 17.86 -1.09
C ALA A 204 -0.06 18.64 0.05
N LEU A 205 0.61 17.96 0.95
CA LEU A 205 1.41 18.52 2.04
C LEU A 205 2.61 17.60 2.31
N ASP A 206 3.78 18.20 2.48
CA ASP A 206 4.99 17.51 2.89
C ASP A 206 5.82 18.41 3.79
N THR A 207 5.78 18.15 5.09
CA THR A 207 6.51 18.85 6.13
C THR A 207 7.29 17.85 6.98
N ASP A 208 8.05 18.31 7.95
CA ASP A 208 8.82 17.43 8.85
C ASP A 208 7.90 16.52 9.69
N SER A 209 6.67 16.98 10.02
CA SER A 209 5.74 16.24 10.86
C SER A 209 4.53 15.68 10.10
N ASP A 210 4.10 16.32 9.03
CA ASP A 210 2.85 15.98 8.34
C ASP A 210 3.06 15.71 6.86
N GLN A 211 2.54 14.59 6.42
CA GLN A 211 2.48 14.23 5.00
C GLN A 211 1.03 13.95 4.60
N ILE A 212 0.56 14.62 3.55
CA ILE A 212 -0.76 14.37 2.97
C ILE A 212 -0.59 14.05 1.50
N THR A 213 -1.13 12.90 1.10
CA THR A 213 -1.14 12.45 -0.30
C THR A 213 -2.56 12.30 -0.79
N VAL A 214 -2.83 12.72 -2.02
CA VAL A 214 -4.11 12.52 -2.70
C VAL A 214 -3.88 11.76 -3.99
N GLY A 215 -4.58 10.65 -4.18
CA GLY A 215 -4.45 9.77 -5.34
C GLY A 215 -5.75 9.63 -6.13
N LEU A 216 -5.63 9.51 -7.45
CA LEU A 216 -6.72 9.11 -8.34
C LEU A 216 -6.27 7.91 -9.15
N LYS A 217 -7.04 6.80 -9.08
CA LYS A 217 -6.68 5.54 -9.72
C LYS A 217 -7.84 4.94 -10.51
N ALA A 218 -7.50 4.24 -11.59
CA ALA A 218 -8.40 3.42 -12.37
C ALA A 218 -8.06 1.94 -12.15
N HIS A 219 -9.07 1.13 -11.81
CA HIS A 219 -8.93 -0.28 -11.45
C HIS A 219 -9.53 -1.17 -12.52
N GLY A 220 -8.80 -2.19 -12.94
CA GLY A 220 -9.20 -3.13 -13.96
C GLY A 220 -8.91 -4.57 -13.59
N GLY A 221 -9.55 -5.47 -14.32
CA GLY A 221 -9.33 -6.91 -14.17
C GLY A 221 -9.49 -7.63 -15.50
N ASN A 222 -8.82 -8.78 -15.61
CA ASN A 222 -9.07 -9.65 -16.75
C ASN A 222 -10.47 -10.28 -16.67
N GLN A 223 -10.89 -10.98 -17.72
CA GLN A 223 -12.22 -11.63 -17.79
C GLN A 223 -12.50 -12.50 -16.57
N ARG A 224 -11.52 -13.26 -16.12
CA ARG A 224 -11.68 -14.21 -14.99
C ARG A 224 -11.88 -13.47 -13.68
N TYR A 225 -11.13 -12.40 -13.42
CA TYR A 225 -11.27 -11.57 -12.24
C TYR A 225 -12.66 -10.92 -12.18
N ASN A 226 -13.03 -10.22 -13.25
CA ASN A 226 -14.30 -9.50 -13.30
C ASN A 226 -15.50 -10.46 -13.25
N ALA A 227 -15.41 -11.63 -13.93
CA ALA A 227 -16.46 -12.66 -13.86
C ALA A 227 -16.63 -13.21 -12.44
N LEU A 228 -15.52 -13.40 -11.70
CA LEU A 228 -15.57 -13.95 -10.35
C LEU A 228 -16.16 -12.96 -9.33
N PHE A 229 -15.78 -11.69 -9.42
CA PHE A 229 -16.16 -10.66 -8.44
C PHE A 229 -17.48 -9.95 -8.78
N PHE A 230 -17.83 -9.83 -10.05
CA PHE A 230 -19.01 -9.08 -10.53
C PHE A 230 -19.95 -9.90 -11.40
N GLY A 231 -19.57 -11.11 -11.81
CA GLY A 231 -20.42 -12.01 -12.59
C GLY A 231 -21.40 -12.79 -11.71
N VAL A 232 -22.48 -13.30 -12.35
CA VAL A 232 -23.42 -14.25 -11.79
C VAL A 232 -23.63 -15.34 -12.83
N THR A 233 -23.16 -16.56 -12.56
CA THR A 233 -23.34 -17.69 -13.46
C THR A 233 -24.82 -18.17 -13.47
N PRO A 234 -25.26 -18.92 -14.50
CA PRO A 234 -26.60 -19.50 -14.50
C PRO A 234 -26.90 -20.36 -13.26
N GLN A 235 -25.91 -21.11 -12.75
CA GLN A 235 -26.06 -21.90 -11.53
C GLN A 235 -26.23 -21.00 -10.30
N GLN A 236 -25.41 -19.94 -10.19
CA GLN A 236 -25.55 -18.98 -9.09
C GLN A 236 -26.88 -18.22 -9.14
N ALA A 237 -27.43 -17.96 -10.32
CA ALA A 237 -28.74 -17.34 -10.46
C ALA A 237 -29.88 -18.22 -9.94
N GLN A 238 -29.70 -19.55 -9.96
CA GLN A 238 -30.69 -20.51 -9.39
C GLN A 238 -30.59 -20.64 -7.87
N THR A 239 -29.39 -20.37 -7.31
CA THR A 239 -29.15 -20.60 -5.87
C THR A 239 -29.08 -19.29 -5.07
N SER A 240 -28.99 -18.14 -5.74
CA SER A 240 -28.94 -16.81 -5.12
C SER A 240 -30.13 -15.94 -5.51
N ARG A 241 -30.16 -14.73 -4.99
CA ARG A 241 -31.17 -13.72 -5.33
C ARG A 241 -30.87 -12.94 -6.61
N PHE A 242 -29.76 -13.21 -7.27
CA PHE A 242 -29.25 -12.38 -8.37
C PHE A 242 -29.60 -13.03 -9.72
N SER A 243 -29.94 -12.22 -10.70
CA SER A 243 -30.08 -12.67 -12.10
C SER A 243 -28.71 -12.96 -12.71
N ALA A 244 -28.66 -13.88 -13.68
CA ALA A 244 -27.44 -14.19 -14.40
C ALA A 244 -26.85 -12.93 -15.05
N PHE A 245 -25.55 -12.77 -14.93
CA PHE A 245 -24.84 -11.59 -15.41
C PHE A 245 -23.42 -11.94 -15.84
N GLU A 246 -23.06 -11.57 -17.05
CA GLU A 246 -21.71 -11.73 -17.57
C GLU A 246 -20.91 -10.43 -17.38
N ALA A 247 -19.90 -10.43 -16.51
CA ALA A 247 -18.93 -9.37 -16.39
C ALA A 247 -17.79 -9.63 -17.38
N LYS A 248 -17.39 -8.58 -18.14
CA LYS A 248 -16.28 -8.64 -19.12
C LYS A 248 -15.00 -8.11 -18.52
N SER A 249 -13.86 -8.44 -19.14
CA SER A 249 -12.56 -7.80 -18.83
C SER A 249 -12.61 -6.28 -19.01
N GLY A 250 -11.68 -5.59 -18.37
CA GLY A 250 -11.51 -4.15 -18.45
C GLY A 250 -11.70 -3.44 -17.11
N LEU A 251 -11.82 -2.13 -17.18
CA LEU A 251 -11.99 -1.29 -16.00
C LEU A 251 -13.31 -1.58 -15.28
N HIS A 252 -13.23 -1.70 -13.95
CA HIS A 252 -14.39 -1.96 -13.11
C HIS A 252 -14.65 -0.88 -12.05
N ALA A 253 -13.64 -0.05 -11.72
CA ALA A 253 -13.80 1.04 -10.75
C ALA A 253 -12.80 2.17 -10.98
N TYR A 254 -13.07 3.31 -10.34
CA TYR A 254 -12.14 4.41 -10.10
C TYR A 254 -12.14 4.70 -8.61
N SER A 255 -10.98 5.10 -8.06
CA SER A 255 -10.88 5.54 -6.68
C SER A 255 -10.27 6.94 -6.58
N LEU A 256 -10.75 7.69 -5.59
CA LEU A 256 -10.12 8.88 -5.06
C LEU A 256 -9.67 8.55 -3.64
N GLU A 257 -8.42 8.76 -3.36
CA GLU A 257 -7.76 8.39 -2.12
C GLU A 257 -7.15 9.63 -1.46
N ALA A 258 -7.18 9.69 -0.15
CA ALA A 258 -6.40 10.65 0.62
C ALA A 258 -5.77 9.91 1.80
N GLY A 259 -4.47 10.10 1.97
CA GLY A 259 -3.68 9.56 3.06
C GLY A 259 -3.04 10.69 3.85
N TRP A 260 -2.89 10.48 5.15
CA TRP A 260 -2.22 11.37 6.08
C TRP A 260 -1.33 10.57 7.01
N ASN A 261 -0.12 11.06 7.21
CA ASN A 261 0.81 10.56 8.20
C ASN A 261 1.33 11.72 9.05
N HIS A 262 1.29 11.57 10.37
CA HIS A 262 1.78 12.55 11.33
C HIS A 262 2.84 11.91 12.23
N VAL A 263 4.03 12.47 12.21
CA VAL A 263 5.15 12.04 13.05
C VAL A 263 5.06 12.77 14.39
N LEU A 264 4.82 12.02 15.47
CA LEU A 264 4.76 12.55 16.83
C LEU A 264 6.16 12.75 17.41
N ASP A 265 7.01 11.73 17.22
CA ASP A 265 8.40 11.75 17.64
C ASP A 265 9.22 10.73 16.79
N ARG A 266 10.44 10.39 17.22
CA ARG A 266 11.32 9.46 16.51
C ARG A 266 10.79 8.03 16.40
N HIS A 267 9.85 7.64 17.23
CA HIS A 267 9.31 6.29 17.33
C HIS A 267 7.82 6.21 17.00
N TRP A 268 7.04 7.24 17.30
CA TRP A 268 5.59 7.21 17.17
C TRP A 268 5.08 8.01 15.99
N SER A 269 4.17 7.43 15.25
CA SER A 269 3.41 8.13 14.21
C SER A 269 1.93 7.75 14.25
N ILE A 270 1.09 8.68 13.78
CA ILE A 270 -0.32 8.45 13.51
C ILE A 270 -0.48 8.41 12.00
N THR A 271 -1.20 7.42 11.50
CA THR A 271 -1.52 7.32 10.08
C THR A 271 -3.02 7.24 9.89
N GLY A 272 -3.53 7.81 8.83
CA GLY A 272 -4.94 7.75 8.49
C GLY A 272 -5.15 7.82 7.00
N GLY A 273 -6.30 7.32 6.54
CA GLY A 273 -6.63 7.38 5.14
C GLY A 273 -8.12 7.20 4.88
N VAL A 274 -8.55 7.73 3.75
CA VAL A 274 -9.90 7.57 3.22
C VAL A 274 -9.83 7.28 1.73
N GLU A 275 -10.68 6.38 1.27
CA GLU A 275 -10.87 6.06 -0.13
C GLU A 275 -12.36 6.12 -0.48
N ALA A 276 -12.68 6.81 -1.57
CA ALA A 276 -13.97 6.75 -2.21
C ALA A 276 -13.83 6.00 -3.54
N MET A 277 -14.33 4.76 -3.60
CA MET A 277 -14.31 3.94 -4.81
C MET A 277 -15.66 3.96 -5.50
N ARG A 278 -15.64 4.25 -6.81
CA ARG A 278 -16.83 4.26 -7.67
C ARG A 278 -16.74 3.15 -8.71
N MET A 279 -17.70 2.22 -8.64
CA MET A 279 -17.87 1.18 -9.65
C MET A 279 -18.19 1.79 -11.00
N ALA A 280 -17.58 1.25 -12.06
CA ALA A 280 -17.64 1.79 -13.40
C ALA A 280 -18.04 0.72 -14.43
N ASN A 281 -18.32 1.18 -15.64
CA ASN A 281 -18.57 0.36 -16.82
C ASN A 281 -19.59 -0.78 -16.58
N ARG A 282 -19.24 -1.98 -17.05
CA ARG A 282 -20.09 -3.15 -16.93
C ARG A 282 -20.21 -3.64 -15.49
N ALA A 283 -19.14 -3.54 -14.67
CA ALA A 283 -19.18 -3.94 -13.27
C ALA A 283 -20.23 -3.15 -12.47
N ALA A 284 -20.40 -1.85 -12.74
CA ALA A 284 -21.43 -1.03 -12.12
C ALA A 284 -22.90 -1.44 -12.44
N LYS A 285 -23.07 -2.30 -13.46
CA LYS A 285 -24.38 -2.83 -13.88
C LYS A 285 -24.64 -4.23 -13.31
N SER A 286 -23.68 -4.80 -12.59
CA SER A 286 -23.83 -6.11 -11.98
C SER A 286 -24.96 -6.11 -10.94
N PRO A 287 -25.82 -7.13 -10.89
CA PRO A 287 -26.86 -7.26 -9.87
C PRO A 287 -26.30 -7.43 -8.44
N ILE A 288 -25.03 -7.77 -8.32
CA ILE A 288 -24.32 -7.84 -7.02
C ILE A 288 -24.09 -6.44 -6.45
N VAL A 289 -23.90 -5.44 -7.32
CA VAL A 289 -23.57 -4.04 -6.92
C VAL A 289 -24.84 -3.33 -6.45
N GLU A 290 -24.91 -3.08 -5.14
CA GLU A 290 -26.03 -2.34 -4.51
C GLU A 290 -25.82 -0.83 -4.54
N LYS A 291 -24.56 -0.43 -4.32
CA LYS A 291 -24.16 0.98 -4.28
C LYS A 291 -22.92 1.18 -5.15
N ARG A 292 -23.01 2.10 -6.11
CA ARG A 292 -21.89 2.30 -7.03
C ARG A 292 -20.68 2.97 -6.38
N THR A 293 -20.86 3.72 -5.31
CA THR A 293 -19.79 4.39 -4.60
C THR A 293 -19.71 3.83 -3.19
N GLY A 294 -18.60 3.22 -2.85
CA GLY A 294 -18.24 2.79 -1.50
C GLY A 294 -17.20 3.74 -0.91
N VAL A 295 -17.18 3.88 0.41
CA VAL A 295 -16.14 4.64 1.12
C VAL A 295 -15.53 3.72 2.15
N SER A 296 -14.20 3.72 2.21
CA SER A 296 -13.37 3.06 3.20
C SER A 296 -12.55 4.09 3.95
N GLY A 297 -12.20 3.83 5.18
CA GLY A 297 -11.31 4.72 5.93
C GLY A 297 -10.68 4.00 7.11
N PHE A 298 -9.54 4.49 7.55
CA PHE A 298 -8.83 3.95 8.71
C PHE A 298 -8.06 5.06 9.44
N VAL A 299 -7.72 4.78 10.67
CA VAL A 299 -6.75 5.53 11.48
C VAL A 299 -5.96 4.53 12.32
N GLY A 300 -4.67 4.77 12.50
CA GLY A 300 -3.80 3.88 13.25
C GLY A 300 -2.67 4.62 13.95
N VAL A 301 -2.06 3.93 14.88
CA VAL A 301 -0.86 4.36 15.60
C VAL A 301 0.23 3.32 15.36
N ASN A 302 1.41 3.79 14.99
CA ASN A 302 2.56 2.96 14.70
C ASN A 302 3.73 3.32 15.61
N TYR A 303 4.49 2.32 16.01
CA TYR A 303 5.75 2.43 16.74
C TYR A 303 6.88 1.86 15.88
N GLN A 304 7.93 2.63 15.71
CA GLN A 304 9.16 2.22 15.01
C GLN A 304 10.28 2.04 16.04
N PHE A 305 10.98 0.91 15.94
CA PHE A 305 12.09 0.52 16.84
C PHE A 305 13.42 1.09 16.38
#